data_da5d61478eb0837ce8f43d541497bbc8
#
_entry.id   da5d61478eb0837ce8f43d541497bbc8
#
_cell.length_a   1.000
_cell.length_b   1.000
_cell.length_c   1.000
_cell.angle_alpha   90.00
_cell.angle_beta   90.00
_cell.angle_gamma   90.00
#
_symmetry.space_group_name_H-M   'P 1'
#
loop_
_entity.id
_entity.type
_entity.pdbx_description
1 polymer ?
#
loop_
_entity_poly.entity_id
_entity_poly.type
_entity_poly.pdbx_seq_one_letter_code
_entity_poly.pdbx_strand_id
1 'polypeptide(L)'
;MSAKNVPVTILTGFLGAGKTTLLNRILRENHGEKIAVIENEFGEEGVDNEILADTKEQIVEMNNGCICCTVRGDLIRILNSLYKRRAKGEFNFTRVIIETTGMADPAPVAQTFFADEKVNERYLLDAVVTVVDAKHGLTQLKDFSEAQQQVAFADRLLVSKTDVTAEEETQKLMERLRKLNVRAPIKKVNFGETPIQDLLDIRGFNLNAILEIQPDFLTSDDHEHHDEVHSFVIKSEKPLDVRKVDRYIGSLINLYGEQMLRYKGILYIKGEPRRVVFQGVHMMAGFDFASEWPDGVK
;
A
#
# COMPACT_ATOMS: atom_id res chain seq x y z
N MET A 1 -10.70 0.25 26.94
CA MET A 1 -11.05 0.07 25.53
C MET A 1 -9.81 0.47 24.74
N SER A 2 -9.14 -0.45 24.09
CA SER A 2 -8.00 -0.15 23.20
C SER A 2 -8.54 0.78 22.11
N ALA A 3 -7.99 1.99 22.02
CA ALA A 3 -8.32 2.90 20.92
C ALA A 3 -7.92 2.17 19.63
N LYS A 4 -8.91 1.91 18.74
CA LYS A 4 -8.61 1.34 17.42
C LYS A 4 -7.61 2.26 16.73
N ASN A 5 -6.50 1.72 16.25
CA ASN A 5 -5.55 2.47 15.46
C ASN A 5 -6.24 3.05 14.23
N VAL A 6 -5.86 4.26 13.86
CA VAL A 6 -6.45 4.94 12.70
C VAL A 6 -5.91 4.28 11.43
N PRO A 7 -6.76 3.71 10.56
CA PRO A 7 -6.31 3.13 9.31
C PRO A 7 -5.79 4.21 8.36
N VAL A 8 -4.70 3.88 7.64
CA VAL A 8 -4.05 4.75 6.68
C VAL A 8 -3.95 4.02 5.34
N THR A 9 -4.44 4.66 4.29
CA THR A 9 -4.29 4.18 2.90
C THR A 9 -3.28 5.08 2.18
N ILE A 10 -2.28 4.48 1.54
CA ILE A 10 -1.35 5.19 0.66
C ILE A 10 -1.91 5.09 -0.75
N LEU A 11 -2.17 6.25 -1.38
CA LEU A 11 -2.58 6.39 -2.76
C LEU A 11 -1.36 6.80 -3.59
N THR A 12 -0.95 5.95 -4.51
CA THR A 12 0.20 6.18 -5.39
C THR A 12 -0.14 5.88 -6.84
N GLY A 13 0.78 6.10 -7.74
CA GLY A 13 0.65 5.90 -9.18
C GLY A 13 1.41 6.96 -9.94
N PHE A 14 1.82 6.64 -11.16
CA PHE A 14 2.69 7.52 -11.95
C PHE A 14 2.00 8.85 -12.32
N LEU A 15 2.77 9.80 -12.84
CA LEU A 15 2.27 11.11 -13.26
C LEU A 15 1.10 10.97 -14.24
N GLY A 16 0.03 11.73 -13.97
CA GLY A 16 -1.18 11.73 -14.81
C GLY A 16 -2.05 10.49 -14.71
N ALA A 17 -1.76 9.53 -13.83
CA ALA A 17 -2.55 8.30 -13.69
C ALA A 17 -4.00 8.52 -13.17
N GLY A 18 -4.31 9.69 -12.60
CA GLY A 18 -5.64 10.02 -12.11
C GLY A 18 -5.82 9.88 -10.60
N LYS A 19 -4.73 9.94 -9.81
CA LYS A 19 -4.76 9.89 -8.35
C LYS A 19 -5.66 10.94 -7.74
N THR A 20 -5.43 12.21 -8.07
CA THR A 20 -6.21 13.36 -7.58
C THR A 20 -7.68 13.26 -8.00
N THR A 21 -7.98 12.75 -9.21
CA THR A 21 -9.36 12.50 -9.65
C THR A 21 -10.05 11.47 -8.74
N LEU A 22 -9.35 10.37 -8.44
CA LEU A 22 -9.85 9.33 -7.54
C LEU A 22 -10.04 9.88 -6.13
N LEU A 23 -9.05 10.62 -5.61
CA LEU A 23 -9.10 11.22 -4.28
C LEU A 23 -10.28 12.19 -4.15
N ASN A 24 -10.44 13.11 -5.10
CA ASN A 24 -11.57 14.03 -5.14
C ASN A 24 -12.92 13.32 -5.15
N ARG A 25 -13.02 12.19 -5.84
CA ARG A 25 -14.24 11.40 -5.84
C ARG A 25 -14.49 10.76 -4.46
N ILE A 26 -13.46 10.14 -3.86
CA ILE A 26 -13.55 9.60 -2.50
C ILE A 26 -14.09 10.67 -1.54
N LEU A 27 -13.54 11.87 -1.60
CA LEU A 27 -13.91 12.97 -0.71
C LEU A 27 -15.35 13.49 -0.92
N ARG A 28 -15.91 13.34 -2.14
CA ARG A 28 -17.27 13.80 -2.46
C ARG A 28 -18.35 12.76 -2.22
N GLU A 29 -18.00 11.49 -2.16
CA GLU A 29 -18.97 10.42 -1.92
C GLU A 29 -19.39 10.36 -0.45
N ASN A 30 -20.66 10.09 -0.21
CA ASN A 30 -21.16 9.91 1.15
C ASN A 30 -20.96 8.45 1.60
N HIS A 31 -19.78 8.14 2.10
CA HIS A 31 -19.38 6.80 2.56
C HIS A 31 -19.39 6.64 4.08
N GLY A 32 -19.74 7.70 4.83
CA GLY A 32 -19.81 7.69 6.29
C GLY A 32 -18.45 7.77 7.01
N GLU A 33 -17.33 7.73 6.29
CA GLU A 33 -15.99 7.94 6.84
C GLU A 33 -15.64 9.43 6.86
N LYS A 34 -14.86 9.84 7.86
CA LYS A 34 -14.24 11.17 7.91
C LYS A 34 -12.77 11.03 7.62
N ILE A 35 -12.34 11.53 6.47
CA ILE A 35 -11.01 11.31 5.94
C ILE A 35 -10.15 12.54 6.16
N ALA A 36 -8.96 12.36 6.74
CA ALA A 36 -7.89 13.34 6.67
C ALA A 36 -6.97 13.00 5.51
N VAL A 37 -6.64 13.97 4.68
CA VAL A 37 -5.76 13.79 3.54
C VAL A 37 -4.41 14.43 3.82
N ILE A 38 -3.34 13.71 3.51
CA ILE A 38 -1.98 14.23 3.49
C ILE A 38 -1.50 14.15 2.04
N GLU A 39 -1.27 15.31 1.44
CA GLU A 39 -0.72 15.42 0.10
C GLU A 39 0.77 15.69 0.18
N ASN A 40 1.54 14.97 -0.65
CA ASN A 40 2.97 15.15 -0.77
C ASN A 40 3.26 15.65 -2.18
N GLU A 41 3.26 16.98 -2.38
CA GLU A 41 3.57 17.60 -3.66
C GLU A 41 5.01 18.12 -3.74
N PHE A 42 5.59 17.94 -4.95
CA PHE A 42 6.80 18.60 -5.38
C PHE A 42 6.43 19.88 -6.14
N GLY A 43 6.55 21.06 -5.51
CA GLY A 43 6.35 22.33 -6.20
C GLY A 43 6.28 23.52 -5.24
N GLU A 44 6.72 24.69 -5.72
CA GLU A 44 6.71 25.94 -4.95
C GLU A 44 5.30 26.55 -4.77
N GLU A 45 4.29 26.05 -5.49
CA GLU A 45 2.88 26.45 -5.35
C GLU A 45 1.97 25.25 -5.59
N GLY A 46 1.18 24.86 -4.59
CA GLY A 46 0.18 23.80 -4.68
C GLY A 46 -0.98 24.22 -5.61
N VAL A 47 -0.91 23.78 -6.85
CA VAL A 47 -1.95 24.06 -7.87
C VAL A 47 -3.24 23.26 -7.61
N ASP A 48 -3.15 22.16 -6.87
CA ASP A 48 -4.29 21.28 -6.63
C ASP A 48 -5.18 21.68 -5.43
N ASN A 49 -4.75 22.64 -4.61
CA ASN A 49 -5.52 23.17 -3.47
C ASN A 49 -6.87 23.76 -3.86
N GLU A 50 -7.00 24.35 -5.05
CA GLU A 50 -8.28 24.88 -5.53
C GLU A 50 -9.27 23.77 -5.88
N ILE A 51 -8.79 22.57 -6.20
CA ILE A 51 -9.62 21.44 -6.62
C ILE A 51 -10.24 20.72 -5.41
N LEU A 52 -9.55 20.73 -4.25
CA LEU A 52 -9.97 20.04 -3.03
C LEU A 52 -10.75 20.95 -2.04
N ALA A 53 -10.79 22.27 -2.28
CA ALA A 53 -11.30 23.27 -1.34
C ALA A 53 -12.82 23.22 -1.06
N ASP A 54 -13.59 22.41 -1.79
CA ASP A 54 -15.07 22.37 -1.69
C ASP A 54 -15.59 21.26 -0.75
N THR A 55 -14.71 20.56 -0.04
CA THR A 55 -15.08 19.46 0.85
C THR A 55 -14.98 19.86 2.32
N LYS A 56 -15.88 19.33 3.16
CA LYS A 56 -15.85 19.53 4.64
C LYS A 56 -14.70 18.77 5.33
N GLU A 57 -13.80 18.19 4.56
CA GLU A 57 -12.71 17.33 5.02
C GLU A 57 -11.42 18.13 5.21
N GLN A 58 -10.54 17.62 6.07
CA GLN A 58 -9.36 18.36 6.51
C GLN A 58 -8.16 17.94 5.68
N ILE A 59 -7.69 18.83 4.83
CA ILE A 59 -6.50 18.65 4.00
C ILE A 59 -5.30 19.22 4.74
N VAL A 60 -4.22 18.45 4.82
CA VAL A 60 -2.95 18.84 5.42
C VAL A 60 -1.84 18.68 4.40
N GLU A 61 -1.32 19.79 3.94
CA GLU A 61 -0.23 19.81 2.98
C GLU A 61 1.13 19.55 3.63
N MET A 62 2.00 18.86 2.90
CA MET A 62 3.41 18.72 3.24
C MET A 62 4.22 19.69 2.39
N ASN A 63 4.52 20.87 2.92
CA ASN A 63 5.40 21.83 2.29
C ASN A 63 6.86 21.54 2.71
N ASN A 64 7.60 20.74 1.94
CA ASN A 64 9.07 20.75 2.02
C ASN A 64 9.69 20.01 0.82
N GLY A 65 10.36 20.79 -0.04
CA GLY A 65 11.22 20.24 -1.08
C GLY A 65 12.53 19.75 -0.50
N CYS A 66 12.70 18.46 -0.38
CA CYS A 66 13.96 17.73 -0.52
C CYS A 66 13.79 16.22 -0.29
N ILE A 67 14.41 15.47 -1.15
CA ILE A 67 14.29 14.02 -1.38
C ILE A 67 14.80 13.18 -0.20
N CYS A 68 14.14 12.06 0.05
CA CYS A 68 14.52 10.87 0.82
C CYS A 68 14.53 10.93 2.36
N CYS A 69 15.33 11.71 3.03
CA CYS A 69 15.41 11.70 4.49
C CYS A 69 14.42 12.65 5.18
N THR A 70 14.04 13.73 4.51
CA THR A 70 13.14 14.77 5.04
C THR A 70 11.68 14.30 5.03
N VAL A 71 11.25 13.61 3.97
CA VAL A 71 9.85 13.12 3.79
C VAL A 71 9.37 12.27 4.97
N ARG A 72 10.20 11.34 5.43
CA ARG A 72 9.86 10.46 6.56
C ARG A 72 9.72 11.22 7.88
N GLY A 73 10.65 12.14 8.16
CA GLY A 73 10.62 12.97 9.38
C GLY A 73 9.42 13.90 9.40
N ASP A 74 9.08 14.49 8.25
CA ASP A 74 7.93 15.38 8.09
C ASP A 74 6.62 14.63 8.22
N LEU A 75 6.49 13.46 7.61
CA LEU A 75 5.32 12.61 7.74
C LEU A 75 5.08 12.20 9.20
N ILE A 76 6.13 11.79 9.93
CA ILE A 76 6.04 11.48 11.36
C ILE A 76 5.52 12.70 12.15
N ARG A 77 6.04 13.90 11.87
CA ARG A 77 5.59 15.14 12.54
C ARG A 77 4.12 15.44 12.26
N ILE A 78 3.68 15.31 11.01
CA ILE A 78 2.28 15.54 10.60
C ILE A 78 1.36 14.53 11.25
N LEU A 79 1.65 13.24 11.16
CA LEU A 79 0.85 12.18 11.79
C LEU A 79 0.72 12.40 13.31
N ASN A 80 1.82 12.74 13.99
CA ASN A 80 1.79 13.05 15.42
C ASN A 80 0.99 14.34 15.74
N SER A 81 1.04 15.36 14.87
CA SER A 81 0.23 16.57 15.01
C SER A 81 -1.26 16.29 14.81
N LEU A 82 -1.62 15.54 13.76
CA LEU A 82 -2.99 15.10 13.49
C LEU A 82 -3.57 14.32 14.66
N TYR A 83 -2.81 13.38 15.24
CA TYR A 83 -3.25 12.63 16.40
C TYR A 83 -3.54 13.52 17.61
N LYS A 84 -2.65 14.50 17.91
CA LYS A 84 -2.82 15.44 19.02
C LYS A 84 -4.05 16.33 18.83
N ARG A 85 -4.28 16.83 17.60
CA ARG A 85 -5.44 17.68 17.27
C ARG A 85 -6.74 16.88 17.32
N ARG A 86 -6.73 15.62 16.88
CA ARG A 86 -7.87 14.70 17.04
C ARG A 86 -8.19 14.45 18.52
N ALA A 87 -7.17 14.22 19.35
CA ALA A 87 -7.34 13.98 20.78
C ALA A 87 -7.92 15.20 21.52
N LYS A 88 -7.64 16.42 21.03
CA LYS A 88 -8.24 17.67 21.55
C LYS A 88 -9.63 17.97 20.99
N GLY A 89 -10.14 17.16 20.07
CA GLY A 89 -11.41 17.41 19.38
C GLY A 89 -11.38 18.52 18.33
N GLU A 90 -10.19 19.03 17.98
CA GLU A 90 -10.02 20.04 16.93
C GLU A 90 -10.26 19.44 15.55
N PHE A 91 -9.88 18.16 15.36
CA PHE A 91 -10.08 17.38 14.16
C PHE A 91 -10.90 16.13 14.46
N ASN A 92 -11.76 15.78 13.51
CA ASN A 92 -12.62 14.59 13.66
C ASN A 92 -12.50 13.73 12.40
N PHE A 93 -11.51 12.85 12.36
CA PHE A 93 -11.32 11.89 11.28
C PHE A 93 -11.25 10.46 11.81
N THR A 94 -11.68 9.53 10.99
CA THR A 94 -11.67 8.08 11.25
C THR A 94 -10.59 7.36 10.46
N ARG A 95 -10.10 7.99 9.38
CA ARG A 95 -9.12 7.44 8.45
C ARG A 95 -8.17 8.53 7.94
N VAL A 96 -7.00 8.12 7.47
CA VAL A 96 -6.05 8.99 6.75
C VAL A 96 -5.81 8.42 5.35
N ILE A 97 -5.76 9.27 4.34
CA ILE A 97 -5.23 8.95 3.01
C ILE A 97 -3.98 9.80 2.79
N ILE A 98 -2.91 9.16 2.33
CA ILE A 98 -1.66 9.82 1.96
C ILE A 98 -1.51 9.69 0.45
N GLU A 99 -1.64 10.80 -0.28
CA GLU A 99 -1.33 10.84 -1.70
C GLU A 99 0.16 11.10 -1.90
N THR A 100 0.84 10.24 -2.66
CA THR A 100 2.25 10.43 -3.03
C THR A 100 2.35 11.15 -4.38
N THR A 101 3.47 11.84 -4.60
CA THR A 101 3.78 12.38 -5.93
C THR A 101 3.87 11.28 -6.98
N GLY A 102 3.66 11.64 -8.26
CA GLY A 102 3.62 10.68 -9.35
C GLY A 102 4.94 9.95 -9.63
N MET A 103 6.07 10.44 -9.11
CA MET A 103 7.39 9.81 -9.25
C MET A 103 7.94 9.27 -7.92
N ALA A 104 7.14 9.27 -6.86
CA ALA A 104 7.59 8.79 -5.57
C ALA A 104 7.60 7.26 -5.49
N ASP A 105 8.64 6.71 -4.88
CA ASP A 105 8.63 5.37 -4.32
C ASP A 105 7.73 5.35 -3.07
N PRO A 106 6.69 4.50 -3.00
CA PRO A 106 5.82 4.42 -1.84
C PRO A 106 6.50 3.78 -0.60
N ALA A 107 7.62 3.11 -0.78
CA ALA A 107 8.29 2.35 0.27
C ALA A 107 8.71 3.20 1.48
N PRO A 108 9.34 4.39 1.34
CA PRO A 108 9.70 5.25 2.47
C PRO A 108 8.48 5.71 3.29
N VAL A 109 7.34 5.98 2.60
CA VAL A 109 6.08 6.33 3.26
C VAL A 109 5.57 5.14 4.07
N ALA A 110 5.51 3.95 3.48
CA ALA A 110 5.08 2.73 4.16
C ALA A 110 6.00 2.37 5.34
N GLN A 111 7.32 2.50 5.19
CA GLN A 111 8.31 2.24 6.26
C GLN A 111 8.06 3.07 7.52
N THR A 112 7.52 4.28 7.39
CA THR A 112 7.22 5.16 8.51
C THR A 112 6.33 4.48 9.55
N PHE A 113 5.40 3.65 9.10
CA PHE A 113 4.44 2.93 9.97
C PHE A 113 5.06 1.75 10.73
N PHE A 114 6.23 1.30 10.33
CA PHE A 114 6.96 0.21 11.00
C PHE A 114 8.11 0.72 11.86
N ALA A 115 8.69 1.87 11.51
CA ALA A 115 9.91 2.38 12.11
C ALA A 115 9.71 3.32 13.28
N ASP A 116 8.61 4.05 13.33
CA ASP A 116 8.31 4.98 14.42
C ASP A 116 7.28 4.36 15.37
N GLU A 117 7.69 4.13 16.62
CA GLU A 117 6.89 3.48 17.64
C GLU A 117 5.57 4.22 17.90
N LYS A 118 5.59 5.57 17.94
CA LYS A 118 4.39 6.38 18.19
C LYS A 118 3.42 6.35 17.01
N VAL A 119 3.94 6.28 15.78
CA VAL A 119 3.11 6.14 14.59
C VAL A 119 2.47 4.75 14.57
N ASN A 120 3.24 3.69 14.82
CA ASN A 120 2.77 2.31 14.87
C ASN A 120 1.68 2.08 15.95
N GLU A 121 1.82 2.71 17.13
CA GLU A 121 0.81 2.62 18.20
C GLU A 121 -0.52 3.30 17.86
N ARG A 122 -0.53 4.30 16.97
CA ARG A 122 -1.68 5.19 16.71
C ARG A 122 -2.33 4.95 15.36
N TYR A 123 -1.57 4.51 14.40
CA TYR A 123 -1.97 4.33 13.02
C TYR A 123 -1.73 2.90 12.56
N LEU A 124 -2.59 2.43 11.68
CA LEU A 124 -2.46 1.12 11.04
C LEU A 124 -2.38 1.34 9.52
N LEU A 125 -1.26 0.95 8.91
CA LEU A 125 -1.19 0.94 7.46
C LEU A 125 -2.19 -0.10 6.92
N ASP A 126 -3.24 0.39 6.26
CA ASP A 126 -4.32 -0.43 5.70
C ASP A 126 -3.91 -1.03 4.37
N ALA A 127 -3.52 -0.18 3.41
CA ALA A 127 -3.15 -0.63 2.08
C ALA A 127 -2.36 0.42 1.29
N VAL A 128 -1.69 -0.05 0.23
CA VAL A 128 -1.17 0.77 -0.86
C VAL A 128 -2.04 0.53 -2.09
N VAL A 129 -2.70 1.58 -2.57
CA VAL A 129 -3.51 1.59 -3.78
C VAL A 129 -2.75 2.30 -4.88
N THR A 130 -2.48 1.61 -5.98
CA THR A 130 -1.74 2.18 -7.11
C THR A 130 -2.67 2.39 -8.31
N VAL A 131 -2.70 3.61 -8.82
CA VAL A 131 -3.44 3.97 -10.02
C VAL A 131 -2.50 3.89 -11.23
N VAL A 132 -2.93 3.19 -12.28
CA VAL A 132 -2.17 2.99 -13.51
C VAL A 132 -2.98 3.47 -14.70
N ASP A 133 -2.40 4.33 -15.53
CA ASP A 133 -3.03 4.86 -16.74
C ASP A 133 -3.07 3.78 -17.83
N ALA A 134 -4.25 3.40 -18.33
CA ALA A 134 -4.40 2.38 -19.37
C ALA A 134 -3.68 2.76 -20.66
N LYS A 135 -3.69 4.05 -21.02
CA LYS A 135 -3.13 4.56 -22.28
C LYS A 135 -1.61 4.65 -22.26
N HIS A 136 -1.03 5.06 -21.12
CA HIS A 136 0.41 5.34 -21.02
C HIS A 136 1.16 4.32 -20.17
N GLY A 137 0.46 3.46 -19.43
CA GLY A 137 1.04 2.56 -18.44
C GLY A 137 2.10 1.61 -18.98
N LEU A 138 1.92 1.03 -20.18
CA LEU A 138 2.94 0.14 -20.79
C LEU A 138 4.26 0.88 -21.03
N THR A 139 4.19 2.11 -21.54
CA THR A 139 5.38 2.94 -21.78
C THR A 139 6.01 3.35 -20.45
N GLN A 140 5.20 3.80 -19.49
CA GLN A 140 5.68 4.18 -18.17
C GLN A 140 6.38 3.03 -17.44
N LEU A 141 5.81 1.83 -17.49
CA LEU A 141 6.42 0.62 -16.91
C LEU A 141 7.71 0.19 -17.62
N LYS A 142 7.88 0.54 -18.88
CA LYS A 142 9.11 0.26 -19.62
C LYS A 142 10.22 1.26 -19.31
N ASP A 143 9.87 2.54 -19.21
CA ASP A 143 10.84 3.64 -19.20
C ASP A 143 11.19 4.14 -17.78
N PHE A 144 10.39 3.79 -16.77
CA PHE A 144 10.53 4.32 -15.40
C PHE A 144 10.47 3.20 -14.35
N SER A 145 11.55 3.06 -13.59
CA SER A 145 11.64 2.11 -12.46
C SER A 145 10.63 2.42 -11.35
N GLU A 146 10.33 3.70 -11.14
CA GLU A 146 9.36 4.17 -10.14
C GLU A 146 7.96 3.64 -10.43
N ALA A 147 7.57 3.60 -11.72
CA ALA A 147 6.29 3.01 -12.13
C ALA A 147 6.21 1.50 -11.81
N GLN A 148 7.32 0.77 -12.03
CA GLN A 148 7.40 -0.65 -11.67
C GLN A 148 7.35 -0.84 -10.15
N GLN A 149 8.08 -0.03 -9.38
CA GLN A 149 8.08 -0.08 -7.92
C GLN A 149 6.69 0.19 -7.34
N GLN A 150 5.99 1.21 -7.85
CA GLN A 150 4.62 1.54 -7.43
C GLN A 150 3.66 0.36 -7.66
N VAL A 151 3.77 -0.32 -8.81
CA VAL A 151 2.96 -1.50 -9.14
C VAL A 151 3.33 -2.69 -8.26
N ALA A 152 4.62 -2.97 -8.08
CA ALA A 152 5.09 -4.08 -7.26
C ALA A 152 4.69 -3.92 -5.78
N PHE A 153 4.62 -2.68 -5.31
CA PHE A 153 4.30 -2.36 -3.92
C PHE A 153 2.79 -2.39 -3.62
N ALA A 154 1.93 -2.40 -4.63
CA ALA A 154 0.50 -2.28 -4.49
C ALA A 154 -0.18 -3.46 -3.77
N ASP A 155 -1.19 -3.16 -2.97
CA ASP A 155 -2.20 -4.12 -2.49
C ASP A 155 -3.42 -4.17 -3.41
N ARG A 156 -3.66 -3.07 -4.15
CA ARG A 156 -4.71 -2.94 -5.15
C ARG A 156 -4.20 -2.14 -6.33
N LEU A 157 -4.46 -2.62 -7.53
CA LEU A 157 -4.17 -1.92 -8.78
C LEU A 157 -5.47 -1.43 -9.42
N LEU A 158 -5.51 -0.15 -9.74
CA LEU A 158 -6.63 0.50 -10.41
C LEU A 158 -6.18 0.98 -11.78
N VAL A 159 -6.74 0.40 -12.83
CA VAL A 159 -6.44 0.78 -14.21
C VAL A 159 -7.44 1.83 -14.65
N SER A 160 -6.97 3.07 -14.77
CA SER A 160 -7.75 4.24 -15.14
C SER A 160 -7.75 4.46 -16.66
N LYS A 161 -8.63 5.36 -17.14
CA LYS A 161 -8.70 5.81 -18.54
C LYS A 161 -8.94 4.68 -19.55
N THR A 162 -9.62 3.63 -19.13
CA THR A 162 -9.97 2.50 -20.02
C THR A 162 -11.04 2.89 -21.04
N ASP A 163 -11.76 3.99 -20.82
CA ASP A 163 -12.74 4.59 -21.72
C ASP A 163 -12.12 5.24 -22.98
N VAL A 164 -10.85 5.66 -22.88
CA VAL A 164 -10.10 6.31 -23.98
C VAL A 164 -8.95 5.43 -24.52
N THR A 165 -8.91 4.16 -24.13
CA THR A 165 -7.87 3.20 -24.51
C THR A 165 -8.52 1.96 -25.15
N ALA A 166 -7.93 1.44 -26.22
CA ALA A 166 -8.41 0.22 -26.84
C ALA A 166 -8.40 -0.95 -25.86
N GLU A 167 -9.42 -1.81 -25.91
CA GLU A 167 -9.54 -2.96 -25.00
C GLU A 167 -8.32 -3.89 -25.09
N GLU A 168 -7.78 -4.09 -26.30
CA GLU A 168 -6.59 -4.92 -26.50
C GLU A 168 -5.35 -4.35 -25.78
N GLU A 169 -5.15 -3.02 -25.85
CA GLU A 169 -4.05 -2.35 -25.14
C GLU A 169 -4.24 -2.42 -23.62
N THR A 170 -5.47 -2.22 -23.16
CA THR A 170 -5.83 -2.38 -21.74
C THR A 170 -5.53 -3.79 -21.25
N GLN A 171 -5.87 -4.81 -22.05
CA GLN A 171 -5.62 -6.20 -21.68
C GLN A 171 -4.11 -6.51 -21.63
N LYS A 172 -3.31 -6.04 -22.59
CA LYS A 172 -1.85 -6.16 -22.57
C LYS A 172 -1.24 -5.53 -21.31
N LEU A 173 -1.73 -4.34 -20.94
CA LEU A 173 -1.30 -3.70 -19.69
C LEU A 173 -1.67 -4.55 -18.47
N MET A 174 -2.90 -5.03 -18.38
CA MET A 174 -3.33 -5.86 -17.24
C MET A 174 -2.51 -7.15 -17.12
N GLU A 175 -2.13 -7.76 -18.23
CA GLU A 175 -1.21 -8.91 -18.24
C GLU A 175 0.18 -8.54 -17.72
N ARG A 176 0.70 -7.38 -18.15
CA ARG A 176 1.98 -6.86 -17.64
C ARG A 176 1.93 -6.58 -16.15
N LEU A 177 0.84 -6.00 -15.65
CA LEU A 177 0.63 -5.72 -14.23
C LEU A 177 0.58 -7.01 -13.39
N ARG A 178 -0.09 -8.07 -13.90
CA ARG A 178 -0.12 -9.39 -13.21
C ARG A 178 1.26 -10.02 -13.10
N LYS A 179 2.14 -9.80 -14.07
CA LYS A 179 3.52 -10.28 -14.02
C LYS A 179 4.35 -9.55 -12.97
N LEU A 180 4.18 -8.23 -12.85
CA LEU A 180 4.90 -7.42 -11.86
C LEU A 180 4.36 -7.64 -10.44
N ASN A 181 3.06 -7.83 -10.31
CA ASN A 181 2.41 -8.05 -9.02
C ASN A 181 1.33 -9.13 -9.14
N VAL A 182 1.71 -10.37 -8.83
CA VAL A 182 0.84 -11.57 -8.93
C VAL A 182 -0.29 -11.58 -7.90
N ARG A 183 -0.24 -10.71 -6.90
CA ARG A 183 -1.15 -10.73 -5.74
C ARG A 183 -2.17 -9.61 -5.73
N ALA A 184 -1.81 -8.43 -6.20
CA ALA A 184 -2.72 -7.30 -6.15
C ALA A 184 -3.90 -7.50 -7.11
N PRO A 185 -5.15 -7.52 -6.62
CA PRO A 185 -6.31 -7.51 -7.49
C PRO A 185 -6.29 -6.26 -8.39
N ILE A 186 -6.58 -6.46 -9.68
CA ILE A 186 -6.61 -5.40 -10.69
C ILE A 186 -8.06 -5.08 -11.01
N LYS A 187 -8.44 -3.79 -10.92
CA LYS A 187 -9.76 -3.30 -11.29
C LYS A 187 -9.65 -2.17 -12.31
N LYS A 188 -10.58 -2.15 -13.28
CA LYS A 188 -10.75 -1.02 -14.20
C LYS A 188 -11.56 0.07 -13.50
N VAL A 189 -11.12 1.32 -13.61
CA VAL A 189 -11.79 2.48 -13.03
C VAL A 189 -11.77 3.62 -14.03
N ASN A 190 -12.91 4.27 -14.26
CA ASN A 190 -13.00 5.45 -15.12
C ASN A 190 -13.50 6.62 -14.28
N PHE A 191 -12.86 7.78 -14.42
CA PHE A 191 -13.18 8.99 -13.64
C PHE A 191 -13.22 8.74 -12.11
N GLY A 192 -12.44 7.78 -11.61
CA GLY A 192 -12.44 7.38 -10.21
C GLY A 192 -13.64 6.53 -9.79
N GLU A 193 -14.49 6.08 -10.73
CA GLU A 193 -15.68 5.26 -10.44
C GLU A 193 -15.31 3.85 -10.01
N THR A 194 -15.28 3.65 -8.70
CA THR A 194 -15.09 2.33 -8.07
C THR A 194 -15.83 2.35 -6.74
N PRO A 195 -16.41 1.22 -6.31
CA PRO A 195 -16.96 1.13 -4.97
C PRO A 195 -15.91 1.52 -3.92
N ILE A 196 -16.29 2.37 -2.96
CA ILE A 196 -15.35 2.87 -1.95
C ILE A 196 -14.74 1.73 -1.12
N GLN A 197 -15.48 0.63 -0.94
CA GLN A 197 -15.01 -0.58 -0.26
C GLN A 197 -13.82 -1.24 -0.98
N ASP A 198 -13.63 -0.92 -2.26
CA ASP A 198 -12.48 -1.38 -3.03
C ASP A 198 -11.20 -0.56 -2.75
N LEU A 199 -11.35 0.56 -2.08
CA LEU A 199 -10.29 1.51 -1.77
C LEU A 199 -9.94 1.57 -0.28
N LEU A 200 -10.93 1.29 0.57
CA LEU A 200 -10.82 1.39 2.01
C LEU A 200 -11.01 0.00 2.64
N ASP A 201 -10.42 -0.22 3.82
CA ASP A 201 -10.46 -1.49 4.56
C ASP A 201 -9.95 -2.70 3.74
N ILE A 202 -8.98 -2.45 2.87
CA ILE A 202 -8.33 -3.50 2.08
C ILE A 202 -7.57 -4.46 2.99
N ARG A 203 -7.07 -3.94 4.14
CA ARG A 203 -6.31 -4.67 5.15
C ARG A 203 -5.09 -5.39 4.55
N GLY A 204 -4.47 -4.78 3.54
CA GLY A 204 -3.34 -5.32 2.79
C GLY A 204 -2.11 -5.61 3.66
N PHE A 205 -2.04 -5.00 4.84
CA PHE A 205 -1.05 -5.26 5.87
C PHE A 205 -1.58 -6.13 7.03
N ASN A 206 -2.84 -6.59 6.95
CA ASN A 206 -3.42 -7.56 7.89
C ASN A 206 -3.59 -8.90 7.19
N LEU A 207 -2.62 -9.78 7.31
CA LEU A 207 -2.60 -11.08 6.63
C LEU A 207 -3.76 -12.01 7.04
N ASN A 208 -4.34 -11.87 8.22
CA ASN A 208 -5.54 -12.61 8.59
C ASN A 208 -6.73 -12.24 7.72
N ALA A 209 -6.93 -10.94 7.49
CA ALA A 209 -8.01 -10.45 6.64
C ALA A 209 -7.78 -10.81 5.17
N ILE A 210 -6.53 -10.88 4.71
CA ILE A 210 -6.22 -11.32 3.34
C ILE A 210 -6.66 -12.76 3.10
N LEU A 211 -6.46 -13.67 4.05
CA LEU A 211 -6.92 -15.07 3.94
C LEU A 211 -8.44 -15.20 3.97
N GLU A 212 -9.13 -14.34 4.71
CA GLU A 212 -10.60 -14.31 4.72
C GLU A 212 -11.18 -13.79 3.40
N ILE A 213 -10.50 -12.81 2.78
CA ILE A 213 -10.94 -12.18 1.53
C ILE A 213 -10.47 -12.97 0.30
N GLN A 214 -9.31 -13.62 0.37
CA GLN A 214 -8.69 -14.40 -0.71
C GLN A 214 -8.21 -15.75 -0.19
N PRO A 215 -9.10 -16.76 -0.06
CA PRO A 215 -8.71 -18.11 0.36
C PRO A 215 -7.62 -18.74 -0.52
N ASP A 216 -7.63 -18.38 -1.83
CA ASP A 216 -6.67 -18.87 -2.82
C ASP A 216 -5.32 -18.14 -2.79
N PHE A 217 -5.11 -17.21 -1.84
CA PHE A 217 -3.87 -16.47 -1.69
C PHE A 217 -2.62 -17.37 -1.63
N LEU A 218 -2.77 -18.60 -1.14
CA LEU A 218 -1.69 -19.57 -1.00
C LEU A 218 -1.54 -20.53 -2.20
N THR A 219 -2.47 -20.52 -3.17
CA THR A 219 -2.55 -21.56 -4.23
C THR A 219 -2.15 -21.13 -5.64
N SER A 220 -1.96 -19.83 -5.91
CA SER A 220 -1.58 -19.35 -7.25
C SER A 220 -0.13 -19.68 -7.61
N ASP A 221 0.07 -20.22 -8.81
CA ASP A 221 1.38 -20.61 -9.35
C ASP A 221 2.19 -19.44 -9.90
N ASP A 222 3.53 -19.54 -9.79
CA ASP A 222 4.48 -18.54 -10.25
C ASP A 222 4.88 -18.77 -11.71
N HIS A 223 5.07 -17.66 -12.45
CA HIS A 223 5.72 -17.66 -13.76
C HIS A 223 6.95 -16.75 -13.72
N GLU A 224 8.10 -17.26 -14.21
CA GLU A 224 9.34 -16.49 -14.34
C GLU A 224 9.27 -15.52 -15.52
N HIS A 225 9.72 -14.29 -15.35
CA HIS A 225 9.83 -13.27 -16.39
C HIS A 225 11.09 -12.39 -16.23
N HIS A 226 11.62 -11.90 -17.35
CA HIS A 226 12.77 -10.99 -17.45
C HIS A 226 12.36 -9.51 -17.23
N ASP A 227 12.13 -9.13 -16.00
CA ASP A 227 11.82 -7.76 -15.58
C ASP A 227 12.82 -7.29 -14.52
N GLU A 228 13.03 -5.98 -14.36
CA GLU A 228 13.88 -5.43 -13.28
C GLU A 228 13.28 -5.69 -11.90
N VAL A 229 11.94 -5.78 -11.82
CA VAL A 229 11.20 -6.12 -10.60
C VAL A 229 10.49 -7.46 -10.78
N HIS A 230 10.73 -8.37 -9.84
CA HIS A 230 10.14 -9.71 -9.84
C HIS A 230 9.32 -9.96 -8.58
N SER A 231 8.29 -10.77 -8.73
CA SER A 231 7.44 -11.25 -7.65
C SER A 231 7.49 -12.78 -7.61
N PHE A 232 7.68 -13.37 -6.45
CA PHE A 232 7.64 -14.83 -6.29
C PHE A 232 7.00 -15.23 -4.97
N VAL A 233 6.57 -16.49 -4.88
CA VAL A 233 5.95 -17.07 -3.69
C VAL A 233 6.68 -18.34 -3.29
N ILE A 234 7.00 -18.47 -2.00
CA ILE A 234 7.56 -19.69 -1.42
C ILE A 234 6.46 -20.38 -0.62
N LYS A 235 6.22 -21.65 -0.89
CA LYS A 235 5.24 -22.48 -0.18
C LYS A 235 5.93 -23.65 0.52
N SER A 236 5.45 -23.98 1.72
CA SER A 236 5.90 -25.16 2.45
C SER A 236 4.75 -25.70 3.31
N GLU A 237 4.45 -26.99 3.18
CA GLU A 237 3.48 -27.70 4.01
C GLU A 237 4.10 -28.18 5.34
N LYS A 238 5.42 -28.04 5.50
CA LYS A 238 6.14 -28.49 6.67
C LYS A 238 6.22 -27.40 7.73
N PRO A 239 6.00 -27.74 9.02
CA PRO A 239 6.21 -26.77 10.10
C PRO A 239 7.67 -26.33 10.14
N LEU A 240 7.86 -25.03 10.31
CA LEU A 240 9.14 -24.37 10.29
C LEU A 240 9.72 -24.28 11.70
N ASP A 241 11.03 -24.44 11.83
CA ASP A 241 11.76 -24.18 13.07
C ASP A 241 12.00 -22.67 13.21
N VAL A 242 11.52 -22.06 14.30
CA VAL A 242 11.57 -20.61 14.52
C VAL A 242 13.00 -20.07 14.45
N ARG A 243 13.99 -20.77 14.99
CA ARG A 243 15.40 -20.30 15.00
C ARG A 243 16.01 -20.34 13.61
N LYS A 244 15.63 -21.35 12.80
CA LYS A 244 16.08 -21.44 11.40
C LYS A 244 15.45 -20.38 10.55
N VAL A 245 14.15 -20.13 10.73
CA VAL A 245 13.40 -19.07 10.02
C VAL A 245 13.99 -17.70 10.35
N ASP A 246 14.14 -17.38 11.63
CA ASP A 246 14.69 -16.10 12.07
C ASP A 246 16.09 -15.85 11.45
N ARG A 247 16.95 -16.84 11.51
CA ARG A 247 18.30 -16.76 10.93
C ARG A 247 18.26 -16.62 9.40
N TYR A 248 17.38 -17.38 8.72
CA TYR A 248 17.25 -17.34 7.27
C TYR A 248 16.72 -15.98 6.80
N ILE A 249 15.63 -15.51 7.41
CA ILE A 249 15.01 -14.23 7.08
C ILE A 249 15.96 -13.07 7.40
N GLY A 250 16.63 -13.10 8.56
CA GLY A 250 17.63 -12.10 8.92
C GLY A 250 18.79 -12.06 7.92
N SER A 251 19.28 -13.22 7.47
CA SER A 251 20.31 -13.28 6.43
C SER A 251 19.82 -12.78 5.08
N LEU A 252 18.60 -13.12 4.70
CA LEU A 252 17.99 -12.67 3.45
C LEU A 252 17.85 -11.15 3.43
N ILE A 253 17.35 -10.56 4.52
CA ILE A 253 17.20 -9.10 4.65
C ILE A 253 18.58 -8.43 4.62
N ASN A 254 19.57 -8.95 5.32
CA ASN A 254 20.91 -8.37 5.34
C ASN A 254 21.60 -8.40 3.97
N LEU A 255 21.36 -9.44 3.17
CA LEU A 255 22.00 -9.60 1.85
C LEU A 255 21.23 -8.89 0.72
N TYR A 256 19.93 -8.89 0.79
CA TYR A 256 19.07 -8.46 -0.34
C TYR A 256 18.02 -7.42 0.05
N GLY A 257 17.95 -7.01 1.32
CA GLY A 257 16.88 -6.16 1.83
C GLY A 257 16.71 -4.84 1.07
N GLU A 258 17.80 -4.23 0.60
CA GLU A 258 17.72 -3.02 -0.23
C GLU A 258 17.04 -3.27 -1.59
N GLN A 259 17.11 -4.51 -2.11
CA GLN A 259 16.50 -4.92 -3.37
C GLN A 259 15.10 -5.49 -3.18
N MET A 260 14.73 -5.88 -1.95
CA MET A 260 13.43 -6.44 -1.61
C MET A 260 12.43 -5.33 -1.36
N LEU A 261 11.64 -4.93 -2.37
CA LEU A 261 10.68 -3.84 -2.24
C LEU A 261 9.66 -4.09 -1.12
N ARG A 262 9.02 -5.26 -1.15
CA ARG A 262 8.03 -5.67 -0.16
C ARG A 262 7.96 -7.19 -0.05
N TYR A 263 7.80 -7.67 1.15
CA TYR A 263 7.59 -9.10 1.41
C TYR A 263 6.57 -9.31 2.53
N LYS A 264 5.81 -10.37 2.42
CA LYS A 264 4.81 -10.77 3.42
C LYS A 264 4.59 -12.28 3.36
N GLY A 265 4.24 -12.86 4.49
CA GLY A 265 3.99 -14.29 4.56
C GLY A 265 3.30 -14.71 5.85
N ILE A 266 2.80 -15.93 5.82
CA ILE A 266 2.26 -16.62 6.97
C ILE A 266 3.12 -17.82 7.20
N LEU A 267 3.65 -17.94 8.42
CA LEU A 267 4.58 -18.97 8.78
C LEU A 267 3.90 -19.97 9.72
N TYR A 268 3.95 -21.25 9.35
CA TYR A 268 3.59 -22.34 10.23
C TYR A 268 4.80 -22.72 11.08
N ILE A 269 4.83 -22.24 12.32
CA ILE A 269 5.95 -22.48 13.26
C ILE A 269 5.65 -23.71 14.11
N LYS A 270 6.63 -24.61 14.20
CA LYS A 270 6.53 -25.83 15.01
C LYS A 270 6.33 -25.50 16.50
N GLY A 271 5.22 -25.95 17.06
CA GLY A 271 4.88 -25.74 18.48
C GLY A 271 4.14 -24.43 18.78
N GLU A 272 3.90 -23.56 17.79
CA GLU A 272 3.06 -22.39 17.92
C GLU A 272 1.68 -22.68 17.30
N PRO A 273 0.58 -22.64 18.08
CA PRO A 273 -0.76 -22.90 17.56
C PRO A 273 -1.29 -21.77 16.67
N ARG A 274 -0.80 -20.57 16.85
CA ARG A 274 -1.20 -19.39 16.09
C ARG A 274 -0.40 -19.28 14.78
N ARG A 275 -0.98 -18.65 13.81
CA ARG A 275 -0.29 -18.22 12.59
C ARG A 275 0.69 -17.11 12.94
N VAL A 276 1.94 -17.23 12.50
CA VAL A 276 2.93 -16.16 12.62
C VAL A 276 2.94 -15.38 11.32
N VAL A 277 2.58 -14.12 11.40
CA VAL A 277 2.58 -13.18 10.28
C VAL A 277 3.96 -12.54 10.16
N PHE A 278 4.50 -12.54 8.96
CA PHE A 278 5.76 -11.92 8.61
C PHE A 278 5.55 -10.91 7.50
N GLN A 279 6.04 -9.70 7.68
CA GLN A 279 5.96 -8.67 6.65
C GLN A 279 7.12 -7.69 6.76
N GLY A 280 7.46 -7.07 5.64
CA GLY A 280 8.51 -6.07 5.63
C GLY A 280 8.59 -5.29 4.34
N VAL A 281 9.41 -4.24 4.41
CA VAL A 281 9.72 -3.29 3.35
C VAL A 281 11.21 -3.01 3.39
N HIS A 282 11.92 -3.39 2.33
CA HIS A 282 13.37 -3.29 2.27
C HIS A 282 14.05 -3.93 3.50
N MET A 283 14.88 -3.19 4.19
CA MET A 283 15.62 -3.65 5.37
C MET A 283 14.75 -3.80 6.63
N MET A 284 13.49 -3.42 6.60
CA MET A 284 12.61 -3.42 7.77
C MET A 284 11.64 -4.58 7.74
N ALA A 285 11.62 -5.36 8.80
CA ALA A 285 10.71 -6.49 8.97
C ALA A 285 10.02 -6.47 10.33
N GLY A 286 8.81 -7.02 10.36
CA GLY A 286 8.05 -7.25 11.57
C GLY A 286 7.41 -8.64 11.56
N PHE A 287 7.25 -9.18 12.77
CA PHE A 287 6.50 -10.40 13.03
C PHE A 287 5.36 -10.10 13.98
N ASP A 288 4.22 -10.74 13.75
CA ASP A 288 3.06 -10.64 14.64
C ASP A 288 2.36 -11.99 14.74
N PHE A 289 1.55 -12.17 15.79
CA PHE A 289 0.75 -13.36 15.99
C PHE A 289 -0.69 -13.11 15.55
N ALA A 290 -1.14 -13.97 14.69
CA ALA A 290 -2.52 -13.98 14.21
C ALA A 290 -3.40 -14.96 14.99
N SER A 291 -4.63 -15.20 14.51
CA SER A 291 -5.49 -16.26 15.04
C SER A 291 -4.87 -17.66 14.86
N GLU A 292 -5.38 -18.64 15.57
CA GLU A 292 -4.97 -20.04 15.41
C GLU A 292 -5.24 -20.54 14.00
N TRP A 293 -4.51 -21.59 13.61
CA TRP A 293 -4.76 -22.27 12.36
C TRP A 293 -6.15 -22.90 12.37
N PRO A 294 -6.96 -22.78 11.31
CA PRO A 294 -8.20 -23.52 11.19
C PRO A 294 -7.97 -25.03 11.23
N ASP A 295 -8.91 -25.78 11.78
CA ASP A 295 -8.83 -27.24 11.81
C ASP A 295 -8.69 -27.81 10.40
N GLY A 296 -7.64 -28.64 10.21
CA GLY A 296 -7.34 -29.29 8.92
C GLY A 296 -6.59 -28.43 7.89
N VAL A 297 -6.25 -27.19 8.21
CA VAL A 297 -5.44 -26.28 7.36
C VAL A 297 -4.14 -25.99 8.07
N LYS A 298 -3.07 -26.67 7.68
CA LYS A 298 -1.71 -26.40 8.17
C LYS A 298 -0.72 -26.52 7.04
#